data_35a56c44d4c376a40cfbc467c1112104
#
_entry.id   35a56c44d4c376a40cfbc467c1112104
#
_cell.length_a   1.000
_cell.length_b   1.000
_cell.length_c   1.000
_cell.angle_alpha   90.00
_cell.angle_beta   90.00
_cell.angle_gamma   90.00
#
_symmetry.space_group_name_H-M   'P 1'
#
loop_
_entity.id
_entity.type
_entity.pdbx_description
1 polymer ?
#
loop_
_entity_poly.entity_id
_entity_poly.type
_entity_poly.pdbx_seq_one_letter_code
_entity_poly.pdbx_strand_id
1 'polypeptide(L)'
;LKDTIRRYNIPRQLLDDMISGMEDDFHRNRYETFEDLYSYCYRVASTVGLVCIEIYGYSELEAREFSEAWGIFMQLTNIIRDVAEDAERDRIYLPMEDLRRYGISESDVKSGAELLNHPGWKPFVEEYIERAETYRDKAFKLLPLLDRQSRYSPAAMMAFYESILK
;
A
#
# COMPACT_ATOMS: atom_id res chain seq x y z
N LEU A 1 2.18 -19.85 15.52
CA LEU A 1 1.09 -19.22 14.75
C LEU A 1 -0.29 -19.52 15.36
N LYS A 2 -0.71 -20.81 15.52
CA LYS A 2 -2.03 -21.15 16.09
C LYS A 2 -2.26 -20.51 17.47
N ASP A 3 -1.27 -20.54 18.34
CA ASP A 3 -1.36 -19.97 19.69
C ASP A 3 -1.46 -18.44 19.65
N THR A 4 -0.74 -17.78 18.74
CA THR A 4 -0.80 -16.33 18.51
C THR A 4 -2.19 -15.92 18.03
N ILE A 5 -2.72 -16.62 17.02
CA ILE A 5 -4.06 -16.36 16.46
C ILE A 5 -5.13 -16.45 17.57
N ARG A 6 -5.06 -17.49 18.40
CA ARG A 6 -5.99 -17.68 19.51
C ARG A 6 -5.84 -16.63 20.60
N ARG A 7 -4.59 -16.29 20.96
CA ARG A 7 -4.29 -15.34 22.04
C ARG A 7 -4.79 -13.94 21.75
N TYR A 8 -4.66 -13.50 20.48
CA TYR A 8 -4.99 -12.14 20.06
C TYR A 8 -6.28 -12.06 19.25
N ASN A 9 -7.07 -13.14 19.18
CA ASN A 9 -8.33 -13.22 18.44
C ASN A 9 -8.21 -12.72 16.98
N ILE A 10 -7.08 -13.03 16.31
CA ILE A 10 -6.83 -12.58 14.94
C ILE A 10 -7.88 -13.21 14.02
N PRO A 11 -8.68 -12.41 13.28
CA PRO A 11 -9.64 -12.93 12.32
C PRO A 11 -8.95 -13.76 11.23
N ARG A 12 -9.40 -14.99 11.05
CA ARG A 12 -8.82 -15.89 10.04
C ARG A 12 -8.90 -15.31 8.64
N GLN A 13 -9.96 -14.58 8.33
CA GLN A 13 -10.16 -13.92 7.03
C GLN A 13 -8.97 -13.05 6.63
N LEU A 14 -8.34 -12.32 7.58
CA LEU A 14 -7.16 -11.49 7.29
C LEU A 14 -5.97 -12.31 6.76
N LEU A 15 -5.81 -13.53 7.27
CA LEU A 15 -4.75 -14.44 6.81
C LEU A 15 -5.09 -15.05 5.45
N ASP A 16 -6.34 -15.43 5.26
CA ASP A 16 -6.81 -15.98 3.98
C ASP A 16 -6.72 -14.90 2.87
N ASP A 17 -7.10 -13.64 3.16
CA ASP A 17 -6.97 -12.50 2.25
C ASP A 17 -5.50 -12.19 1.91
N MET A 18 -4.61 -12.24 2.91
CA MET A 18 -3.17 -12.04 2.71
C MET A 18 -2.58 -13.09 1.77
N ILE A 19 -2.93 -14.37 1.97
CA ILE A 19 -2.47 -15.46 1.09
C ILE A 19 -3.00 -15.24 -0.33
N SER A 20 -4.29 -14.91 -0.47
CA SER A 20 -4.90 -14.61 -1.77
C SER A 20 -4.21 -13.42 -2.48
N GLY A 21 -3.83 -12.38 -1.73
CA GLY A 21 -3.06 -11.25 -2.29
C GLY A 21 -1.68 -11.66 -2.79
N MET A 22 -1.01 -12.58 -2.09
CA MET A 22 0.28 -13.13 -2.55
C MET A 22 0.10 -14.02 -3.79
N GLU A 23 -1.02 -14.74 -3.90
CA GLU A 23 -1.35 -15.55 -5.09
C GLU A 23 -1.62 -14.68 -6.31
N ASP A 24 -2.19 -13.46 -6.14
CA ASP A 24 -2.40 -12.51 -7.24
C ASP A 24 -1.11 -12.20 -7.99
N ASP A 25 0.03 -12.10 -7.32
CA ASP A 25 1.34 -11.83 -7.93
C ASP A 25 1.80 -12.90 -8.93
N PHE A 26 1.20 -14.09 -8.92
CA PHE A 26 1.49 -15.14 -9.90
C PHE A 26 0.63 -15.05 -11.16
N HIS A 27 -0.49 -14.32 -11.10
CA HIS A 27 -1.51 -14.34 -12.14
C HIS A 27 -1.88 -12.96 -12.66
N ARG A 28 -1.56 -11.90 -11.92
CA ARG A 28 -1.96 -10.54 -12.22
C ARG A 28 -0.74 -9.62 -12.24
N ASN A 29 -0.45 -9.06 -13.40
CA ASN A 29 0.67 -8.14 -13.59
C ASN A 29 0.24 -6.74 -14.08
N ARG A 30 -1.08 -6.48 -14.17
CA ARG A 30 -1.69 -5.20 -14.55
C ARG A 30 -2.95 -4.94 -13.72
N TYR A 31 -3.18 -3.68 -13.44
CA TYR A 31 -4.34 -3.17 -12.70
C TYR A 31 -5.04 -2.13 -13.56
N GLU A 32 -6.28 -2.41 -13.96
CA GLU A 32 -7.00 -1.54 -14.88
C GLU A 32 -7.42 -0.23 -14.22
N THR A 33 -7.95 -0.31 -13.00
CA THR A 33 -8.46 0.83 -12.23
C THR A 33 -7.73 0.98 -10.90
N PHE A 34 -7.91 2.15 -10.26
CA PHE A 34 -7.42 2.32 -8.90
C PHE A 34 -8.13 1.39 -7.91
N GLU A 35 -9.41 1.07 -8.11
CA GLU A 35 -10.16 0.12 -7.28
C GLU A 35 -9.51 -1.29 -7.30
N ASP A 36 -9.08 -1.72 -8.50
CA ASP A 36 -8.32 -2.98 -8.66
C ASP A 36 -7.02 -2.96 -7.86
N LEU A 37 -6.26 -1.87 -7.97
CA LEU A 37 -5.03 -1.67 -7.22
C LEU A 37 -5.29 -1.60 -5.71
N TYR A 38 -6.33 -0.87 -5.28
CA TYR A 38 -6.72 -0.79 -3.88
C TYR A 38 -6.99 -2.17 -3.29
N SER A 39 -7.76 -3.00 -4.01
CA SER A 39 -8.08 -4.37 -3.59
C SER A 39 -6.82 -5.23 -3.40
N TYR A 40 -5.83 -5.05 -4.27
CA TYR A 40 -4.52 -5.70 -4.12
C TYR A 40 -3.77 -5.16 -2.90
N CYS A 41 -3.60 -3.84 -2.78
CA CYS A 41 -2.93 -3.19 -1.65
C CYS A 41 -3.55 -3.59 -0.31
N TYR A 42 -4.88 -3.67 -0.23
CA TYR A 42 -5.58 -4.15 0.95
C TYR A 42 -5.11 -5.56 1.32
N ARG A 43 -5.12 -6.50 0.36
CA ARG A 43 -4.76 -7.89 0.62
C ARG A 43 -3.29 -8.07 1.02
N VAL A 44 -2.35 -7.38 0.38
CA VAL A 44 -0.92 -7.60 0.64
C VAL A 44 -0.33 -6.74 1.75
N ALA A 45 -0.98 -5.63 2.12
CA ALA A 45 -0.43 -4.69 3.09
C ALA A 45 -1.41 -4.34 4.23
N SER A 46 -2.67 -3.99 3.93
CA SER A 46 -3.63 -3.64 4.98
C SER A 46 -3.96 -4.81 5.91
N THR A 47 -4.09 -6.03 5.37
CA THR A 47 -4.30 -7.24 6.19
C THR A 47 -3.17 -7.46 7.18
N VAL A 48 -1.91 -7.19 6.80
CA VAL A 48 -0.74 -7.26 7.69
C VAL A 48 -0.88 -6.23 8.82
N GLY A 49 -1.20 -4.98 8.49
CA GLY A 49 -1.45 -3.94 9.48
C GLY A 49 -2.57 -4.30 10.44
N LEU A 50 -3.69 -4.82 9.92
CA LEU A 50 -4.83 -5.26 10.71
C LEU A 50 -4.47 -6.41 11.67
N VAL A 51 -3.64 -7.36 11.24
CA VAL A 51 -3.11 -8.41 12.14
C VAL A 51 -2.20 -7.81 13.21
N CYS A 52 -1.36 -6.85 12.85
CA CYS A 52 -0.45 -6.20 13.79
C CYS A 52 -1.20 -5.45 14.90
N ILE A 53 -2.27 -4.72 14.59
CA ILE A 53 -3.01 -3.96 15.63
C ILE A 53 -3.75 -4.87 16.60
N GLU A 54 -4.20 -6.07 16.20
CA GLU A 54 -4.75 -7.05 17.14
C GLU A 54 -3.69 -7.47 18.19
N ILE A 55 -2.42 -7.50 17.81
CA ILE A 55 -1.31 -7.83 18.70
C ILE A 55 -0.89 -6.63 19.56
N TYR A 56 -0.88 -5.44 18.96
CA TYR A 56 -0.47 -4.20 19.62
C TYR A 56 -1.46 -3.71 20.66
N GLY A 57 -2.75 -4.03 20.49
CA GLY A 57 -3.84 -3.49 21.30
C GLY A 57 -4.24 -2.08 20.83
N TYR A 58 -5.53 -1.79 20.89
CA TYR A 58 -6.09 -0.49 20.51
C TYR A 58 -7.37 -0.20 21.32
N SER A 59 -7.68 1.11 21.49
CA SER A 59 -8.78 1.58 22.33
C SER A 59 -10.12 1.68 21.62
N GLU A 60 -10.12 1.90 20.31
CA GLU A 60 -11.31 2.23 19.50
C GLU A 60 -11.35 1.38 18.22
N LEU A 61 -12.55 0.95 17.80
CA LEU A 61 -12.70 0.14 16.57
C LEU A 61 -12.26 0.87 15.29
N GLU A 62 -12.30 2.20 15.29
CA GLU A 62 -11.80 3.05 14.20
C GLU A 62 -10.30 2.83 13.90
N ALA A 63 -9.53 2.30 14.86
CA ALA A 63 -8.14 1.90 14.64
C ALA A 63 -7.97 0.94 13.45
N ARG A 64 -8.98 0.11 13.17
CA ARG A 64 -8.95 -0.81 12.03
C ARG A 64 -8.97 -0.06 10.70
N GLU A 65 -9.83 0.95 10.58
CA GLU A 65 -9.90 1.81 9.39
C GLU A 65 -8.59 2.59 9.15
N PHE A 66 -7.98 3.07 10.23
CA PHE A 66 -6.69 3.78 10.14
C PHE A 66 -5.52 2.84 9.85
N SER A 67 -5.57 1.61 10.35
CA SER A 67 -4.59 0.57 10.02
C SER A 67 -4.69 0.12 8.57
N GLU A 68 -5.90 0.00 8.05
CA GLU A 68 -6.14 -0.27 6.63
C GLU A 68 -5.53 0.84 5.76
N ALA A 69 -5.84 2.10 6.07
CA ALA A 69 -5.28 3.25 5.37
C ALA A 69 -3.74 3.27 5.42
N TRP A 70 -3.16 2.83 6.53
CA TRP A 70 -1.71 2.70 6.64
C TRP A 70 -1.14 1.68 5.66
N GLY A 71 -1.74 0.49 5.57
CA GLY A 71 -1.31 -0.52 4.59
C GLY A 71 -1.37 0.00 3.16
N ILE A 72 -2.48 0.67 2.80
CA ILE A 72 -2.63 1.30 1.48
C ILE A 72 -1.51 2.33 1.24
N PHE A 73 -1.28 3.27 2.18
CA PHE A 73 -0.23 4.28 2.07
C PHE A 73 1.15 3.66 1.82
N MET A 74 1.53 2.66 2.61
CA MET A 74 2.81 1.98 2.47
C MET A 74 2.95 1.31 1.10
N GLN A 75 1.92 0.62 0.65
CA GLN A 75 1.97 -0.09 -0.63
C GLN A 75 1.99 0.87 -1.82
N LEU A 76 1.21 1.95 -1.80
CA LEU A 76 1.29 2.99 -2.83
C LEU A 76 2.70 3.62 -2.88
N THR A 77 3.33 3.84 -1.72
CA THR A 77 4.71 4.34 -1.64
C THR A 77 5.71 3.36 -2.24
N ASN A 78 5.57 2.06 -1.96
CA ASN A 78 6.42 1.03 -2.56
C ASN A 78 6.27 1.00 -4.08
N ILE A 79 5.04 1.01 -4.58
CA ILE A 79 4.74 0.94 -6.00
C ILE A 79 5.37 2.10 -6.78
N ILE A 80 5.26 3.33 -6.28
CA ILE A 80 5.85 4.48 -7.00
C ILE A 80 7.37 4.50 -6.92
N ARG A 81 7.95 4.00 -5.81
CA ARG A 81 9.40 3.87 -5.66
C ARG A 81 9.98 2.82 -6.62
N ASP A 82 9.29 1.70 -6.79
CA ASP A 82 9.82 0.49 -7.43
C ASP A 82 9.37 0.34 -8.89
N VAL A 83 8.77 1.36 -9.51
CA VAL A 83 8.20 1.33 -10.88
C VAL A 83 9.16 0.73 -11.91
N ALA A 84 10.43 1.13 -11.89
CA ALA A 84 11.42 0.65 -12.87
C ALA A 84 11.75 -0.83 -12.63
N GLU A 85 11.95 -1.24 -11.38
CA GLU A 85 12.27 -2.63 -11.01
C GLU A 85 11.09 -3.58 -11.30
N ASP A 86 9.85 -3.13 -11.02
CA ASP A 86 8.65 -3.90 -11.31
C ASP A 86 8.43 -4.05 -12.82
N ALA A 87 8.68 -2.99 -13.60
CA ALA A 87 8.57 -3.02 -15.06
C ALA A 87 9.56 -4.00 -15.72
N GLU A 88 10.78 -4.15 -15.17
CA GLU A 88 11.76 -5.15 -15.63
C GLU A 88 11.26 -6.59 -15.44
N ARG A 89 10.38 -6.80 -14.46
CA ARG A 89 9.72 -8.10 -14.17
C ARG A 89 8.37 -8.26 -14.88
N ASP A 90 8.08 -7.40 -15.85
CA ASP A 90 6.79 -7.31 -16.55
C ASP A 90 5.60 -7.03 -15.63
N ARG A 91 5.80 -6.30 -14.53
CA ARG A 91 4.76 -5.89 -13.61
C ARG A 91 4.53 -4.38 -13.67
N ILE A 92 3.29 -3.97 -13.85
CA ILE A 92 2.88 -2.56 -13.78
C ILE A 92 1.70 -2.48 -12.81
N TYR A 93 1.99 -2.04 -11.58
CA TYR A 93 0.98 -1.86 -10.53
C TYR A 93 0.22 -0.53 -10.68
N LEU A 94 0.79 0.45 -11.38
CA LEU A 94 0.13 1.74 -11.62
C LEU A 94 -1.18 1.53 -12.39
N PRO A 95 -2.31 2.18 -11.98
CA PRO A 95 -3.59 2.01 -12.66
C PRO A 95 -3.50 2.39 -14.14
N MET A 96 -3.88 1.48 -15.02
CA MET A 96 -3.80 1.69 -16.46
C MET A 96 -4.70 2.84 -16.94
N GLU A 97 -5.86 3.05 -16.28
CA GLU A 97 -6.75 4.18 -16.56
C GLU A 97 -6.06 5.53 -16.26
N ASP A 98 -5.31 5.61 -15.15
CA ASP A 98 -4.58 6.82 -14.76
C ASP A 98 -3.43 7.08 -15.73
N LEU A 99 -2.63 6.07 -16.06
CA LEU A 99 -1.55 6.20 -17.05
C LEU A 99 -2.08 6.71 -18.39
N ARG A 100 -3.17 6.14 -18.91
CA ARG A 100 -3.78 6.58 -20.17
C ARG A 100 -4.27 8.03 -20.13
N ARG A 101 -4.80 8.47 -18.98
CA ARG A 101 -5.26 9.86 -18.80
C ARG A 101 -4.12 10.87 -18.96
N TYR A 102 -2.88 10.47 -18.63
CA TYR A 102 -1.67 11.26 -18.82
C TYR A 102 -0.90 10.93 -20.11
N GLY A 103 -1.49 10.12 -20.99
CA GLY A 103 -0.88 9.74 -22.27
C GLY A 103 0.31 8.79 -22.14
N ILE A 104 0.48 8.13 -21.01
CA ILE A 104 1.56 7.19 -20.72
C ILE A 104 1.12 5.78 -21.13
N SER A 105 1.88 5.16 -22.02
CA SER A 105 1.67 3.77 -22.45
C SER A 105 2.47 2.78 -21.59
N GLU A 106 2.15 1.48 -21.70
CA GLU A 106 2.97 0.43 -21.07
C GLU A 106 4.43 0.45 -21.56
N SER A 107 4.64 0.75 -22.85
CA SER A 107 6.00 0.85 -23.40
C SER A 107 6.78 2.00 -22.77
N ASP A 108 6.10 3.11 -22.44
CA ASP A 108 6.74 4.22 -21.75
C ASP A 108 7.14 3.82 -20.33
N VAL A 109 6.26 3.12 -19.60
CA VAL A 109 6.61 2.61 -18.26
C VAL A 109 7.81 1.65 -18.30
N LYS A 110 7.88 0.81 -19.33
CA LYS A 110 8.99 -0.16 -19.54
C LYS A 110 10.27 0.48 -20.09
N SER A 111 10.25 1.74 -20.49
CA SER A 111 11.42 2.45 -21.02
C SER A 111 12.47 2.79 -19.94
N GLY A 112 12.19 2.50 -18.67
CA GLY A 112 13.10 2.77 -17.55
C GLY A 112 13.35 4.26 -17.37
N ALA A 113 14.62 4.69 -17.43
CA ALA A 113 14.99 6.10 -17.21
C ALA A 113 14.35 7.08 -18.20
N GLU A 114 13.96 6.64 -19.39
CA GLU A 114 13.31 7.51 -20.39
C GLU A 114 11.92 7.94 -19.95
N LEU A 115 11.23 7.16 -19.10
CA LEU A 115 9.94 7.52 -18.51
C LEU A 115 10.00 8.87 -17.79
N LEU A 116 11.10 9.19 -17.15
CA LEU A 116 11.29 10.47 -16.44
C LEU A 116 11.19 11.69 -17.35
N ASN A 117 11.46 11.52 -18.66
CA ASN A 117 11.37 12.57 -19.67
C ASN A 117 9.99 12.65 -20.33
N HIS A 118 9.08 11.69 -20.04
CA HIS A 118 7.74 11.70 -20.61
C HIS A 118 6.93 12.89 -20.05
N PRO A 119 6.32 13.73 -20.89
CA PRO A 119 5.63 14.96 -20.42
C PRO A 119 4.48 14.70 -19.45
N GLY A 120 3.83 13.54 -19.55
CA GLY A 120 2.75 13.12 -18.65
C GLY A 120 3.24 12.54 -17.31
N TRP A 121 4.54 12.18 -17.19
CA TRP A 121 5.03 11.46 -16.00
C TRP A 121 4.97 12.32 -14.74
N LYS A 122 5.52 13.53 -14.78
CA LYS A 122 5.54 14.41 -13.62
C LYS A 122 4.13 14.70 -13.07
N PRO A 123 3.16 15.17 -13.89
CA PRO A 123 1.81 15.43 -13.38
C PRO A 123 1.08 14.17 -12.92
N PHE A 124 1.37 13.00 -13.53
CA PHE A 124 0.87 11.73 -13.03
C PHE A 124 1.39 11.40 -11.63
N VAL A 125 2.72 11.54 -11.41
CA VAL A 125 3.35 11.28 -10.11
C VAL A 125 2.82 12.22 -9.04
N GLU A 126 2.64 13.50 -9.37
CA GLU A 126 2.08 14.50 -8.44
C GLU A 126 0.68 14.07 -7.98
N GLU A 127 -0.23 13.70 -8.88
CA GLU A 127 -1.57 13.21 -8.51
C GLU A 127 -1.51 11.89 -7.72
N TYR A 128 -0.60 11.00 -8.11
CA TYR A 128 -0.43 9.72 -7.41
C TYR A 128 0.05 9.93 -5.96
N ILE A 129 0.99 10.85 -5.74
CA ILE A 129 1.48 11.22 -4.42
C ILE A 129 0.36 11.86 -3.59
N GLU A 130 -0.40 12.80 -4.14
CA GLU A 130 -1.56 13.40 -3.46
C GLU A 130 -2.54 12.34 -2.97
N ARG A 131 -2.82 11.33 -3.81
CA ARG A 131 -3.65 10.19 -3.43
C ARG A 131 -3.04 9.41 -2.27
N ALA A 132 -1.74 9.09 -2.31
CA ALA A 132 -1.05 8.39 -1.23
C ALA A 132 -1.07 9.21 0.08
N GLU A 133 -0.92 10.51 0.00
CA GLU A 133 -0.97 11.44 1.14
C GLU A 133 -2.34 11.46 1.83
N THR A 134 -3.44 11.28 1.10
CA THR A 134 -4.77 11.16 1.74
C THR A 134 -4.85 9.95 2.67
N TYR A 135 -4.24 8.83 2.26
CA TYR A 135 -4.15 7.64 3.11
C TYR A 135 -3.17 7.82 4.26
N ARG A 136 -2.04 8.51 4.04
CA ARG A 136 -1.11 8.88 5.10
C ARG A 136 -1.80 9.69 6.22
N ASP A 137 -2.52 10.72 5.85
CA ASP A 137 -3.19 11.61 6.82
C ASP A 137 -4.25 10.87 7.65
N LYS A 138 -4.91 9.90 7.03
CA LYS A 138 -5.82 9.00 7.73
C LYS A 138 -5.05 8.04 8.65
N ALA A 139 -3.95 7.46 8.16
CA ALA A 139 -3.11 6.51 8.90
C ALA A 139 -2.48 7.12 10.16
N PHE A 140 -2.10 8.39 10.16
CA PHE A 140 -1.55 9.07 11.34
C PHE A 140 -2.50 9.08 12.53
N LYS A 141 -3.80 8.97 12.32
CA LYS A 141 -4.81 8.88 13.38
C LYS A 141 -4.77 7.56 14.14
N LEU A 142 -4.05 6.56 13.63
CA LEU A 142 -3.90 5.26 14.28
C LEU A 142 -3.07 5.36 15.58
N LEU A 143 -1.96 6.10 15.56
CA LEU A 143 -0.97 6.10 16.64
C LEU A 143 -1.55 6.40 18.03
N PRO A 144 -2.42 7.42 18.22
CA PRO A 144 -3.01 7.71 19.52
C PRO A 144 -3.96 6.61 20.01
N LEU A 145 -4.49 5.76 19.13
CA LEU A 145 -5.42 4.69 19.46
C LEU A 145 -4.72 3.40 19.88
N LEU A 146 -3.46 3.20 19.50
CA LEU A 146 -2.68 2.03 19.89
C LEU A 146 -2.29 2.09 21.38
N ASP A 147 -2.06 0.92 21.99
CA ASP A 147 -1.48 0.84 23.32
C ASP A 147 -0.14 1.56 23.38
N ARG A 148 0.08 2.33 24.45
CA ARG A 148 1.24 3.24 24.57
C ARG A 148 2.58 2.55 24.32
N GLN A 149 2.73 1.30 24.77
CA GLN A 149 3.98 0.55 24.63
C GLN A 149 4.23 0.07 23.19
N SER A 150 3.17 -0.04 22.38
CA SER A 150 3.24 -0.54 21.00
C SER A 150 3.46 0.56 19.96
N ARG A 151 3.39 1.84 20.32
CA ARG A 151 3.40 2.98 19.37
C ARG A 151 4.74 3.23 18.70
N TYR A 152 5.86 2.80 19.30
CA TYR A 152 7.19 3.17 18.84
C TYR A 152 7.54 2.59 17.46
N SER A 153 7.29 1.29 17.28
CA SER A 153 7.58 0.63 16.00
C SER A 153 6.73 1.19 14.85
N PRO A 154 5.38 1.30 14.98
CA PRO A 154 4.56 1.96 13.99
C PRO A 154 4.97 3.40 13.68
N ALA A 155 5.27 4.21 14.69
CA ALA A 155 5.70 5.60 14.49
C ALA A 155 7.00 5.70 13.69
N ALA A 156 7.98 4.84 13.97
CA ALA A 156 9.22 4.78 13.21
C ALA A 156 9.01 4.37 11.75
N MET A 157 8.15 3.39 11.51
CA MET A 157 7.79 2.99 10.14
C MET A 157 7.09 4.12 9.38
N MET A 158 6.15 4.83 10.02
CA MET A 158 5.49 5.98 9.39
C MET A 158 6.48 7.06 8.96
N ALA A 159 7.39 7.46 9.87
CA ALA A 159 8.41 8.46 9.57
C ALA A 159 9.32 8.03 8.42
N PHE A 160 9.67 6.75 8.35
CA PHE A 160 10.47 6.20 7.26
C PHE A 160 9.73 6.30 5.92
N TYR A 161 8.49 5.82 5.84
CA TYR A 161 7.71 5.87 4.60
C TYR A 161 7.37 7.29 4.16
N GLU A 162 7.11 8.20 5.10
CA GLU A 162 6.94 9.62 4.79
C GLU A 162 8.20 10.23 4.16
N SER A 163 9.40 9.77 4.56
CA SER A 163 10.65 10.26 3.98
C SER A 163 10.91 9.78 2.55
N ILE A 164 10.29 8.68 2.13
CA ILE A 164 10.42 8.14 0.76
C ILE A 164 9.60 8.99 -0.23
N LEU A 165 8.45 9.51 0.18
CA LEU A 165 7.57 10.32 -0.68
C LEU A 165 8.03 11.78 -0.87
N LYS A 166 9.01 12.25 -0.09
CA LYS A 166 9.58 13.61 -0.18
C LYS A 166 10.71 13.68 -1.18
#